data_638a6d2974786000ae08d2a098f40950
#
_entry.id   638a6d2974786000ae08d2a098f40950
#
_cell.length_a   1.000
_cell.length_b   1.000
_cell.length_c   1.000
_cell.angle_alpha   90.00
_cell.angle_beta   90.00
_cell.angle_gamma   90.00
#
_symmetry.space_group_name_H-M   'P 1'
#
loop_
_entity.id
_entity.type
_entity.pdbx_description
1 polymer ?
#
loop_
_entity_poly.entity_id
_entity_poly.type
_entity_poly.pdbx_seq_one_letter_code
_entity_poly.pdbx_strand_id
1 'polypeptide(L)'
;MGWSLGGLLSTFVASQIKVNKLILVAASPCLINNTDWEFGIESHVFNQFVNNLKNDSTKSLKRFVSLQSKDKSQIQELHQSIQKFPASQSALDSGLQIILNSDLRDTFKNISTSKKCILGSLDTLVPVKIQDWYEAAGSKTHVLRSGHLPFLDNDFKI
;
A
#
# COMPACT_ATOMS: atom_id res chain seq x y z
N MET A 1 9.48 -8.89 -1.81
CA MET A 1 9.21 -7.50 -1.41
C MET A 1 8.00 -6.97 -2.16
N GLY A 2 7.17 -6.20 -1.51
CA GLY A 2 6.00 -5.57 -2.13
C GLY A 2 5.72 -4.17 -1.58
N TRP A 3 5.32 -3.27 -2.47
CA TRP A 3 4.92 -1.91 -2.17
C TRP A 3 3.40 -1.76 -2.29
N SER A 4 2.77 -1.08 -1.32
CA SER A 4 1.33 -0.77 -1.33
C SER A 4 0.49 -2.05 -1.57
N LEU A 5 -0.39 -2.08 -2.58
CA LEU A 5 -1.12 -3.28 -3.01
C LEU A 5 -0.19 -4.46 -3.28
N GLY A 6 1.01 -4.23 -3.85
CA GLY A 6 2.02 -5.28 -4.03
C GLY A 6 2.51 -5.89 -2.72
N GLY A 7 2.47 -5.14 -1.62
CA GLY A 7 2.74 -5.64 -0.27
C GLY A 7 1.65 -6.59 0.24
N LEU A 8 0.39 -6.27 -0.01
CA LEU A 8 -0.74 -7.16 0.28
C LEU A 8 -0.59 -8.49 -0.49
N LEU A 9 -0.33 -8.41 -1.80
CA LEU A 9 -0.08 -9.60 -2.63
C LEU A 9 1.16 -10.39 -2.17
N SER A 10 2.25 -9.70 -1.78
CA SER A 10 3.45 -10.35 -1.26
C SER A 10 3.19 -11.09 0.06
N THR A 11 2.30 -10.58 0.90
CA THR A 11 1.87 -11.25 2.13
C THR A 11 1.13 -12.54 1.78
N PHE A 12 0.19 -12.49 0.84
CA PHE A 12 -0.52 -13.68 0.37
C PHE A 12 0.46 -14.72 -0.20
N VAL A 13 1.36 -14.33 -1.10
CA VAL A 13 2.35 -15.24 -1.69
C VAL A 13 3.26 -15.86 -0.62
N ALA A 14 3.74 -15.07 0.33
CA ALA A 14 4.59 -15.57 1.42
C ALA A 14 3.88 -16.54 2.37
N SER A 15 2.55 -16.56 2.38
CA SER A 15 1.77 -17.58 3.11
C SER A 15 1.63 -18.90 2.35
N GLN A 16 1.81 -18.88 1.02
CA GLN A 16 1.65 -20.07 0.16
C GLN A 16 2.97 -20.77 -0.15
N ILE A 17 4.08 -20.03 -0.16
CA ILE A 17 5.41 -20.56 -0.50
C ILE A 17 6.45 -20.13 0.54
N LYS A 18 7.48 -20.94 0.72
CA LYS A 18 8.62 -20.57 1.57
C LYS A 18 9.41 -19.44 0.94
N VAL A 19 9.57 -18.35 1.70
CA VAL A 19 10.41 -17.20 1.32
C VAL A 19 11.45 -16.95 2.40
N ASN A 20 12.60 -16.37 2.04
CA ASN A 20 13.65 -16.08 3.00
C ASN A 20 13.32 -14.88 3.88
N LYS A 21 12.63 -13.88 3.32
CA LYS A 21 12.25 -12.63 4.01
C LYS A 21 11.05 -11.99 3.32
N LEU A 22 10.11 -11.48 4.11
CA LEU A 22 9.01 -10.66 3.63
C LEU A 22 9.31 -9.19 3.94
N ILE A 23 9.36 -8.36 2.90
CA ILE A 23 9.58 -6.91 3.06
C ILE A 23 8.38 -6.18 2.48
N LEU A 24 7.71 -5.40 3.33
CA LEU A 24 6.57 -4.56 2.97
C LEU A 24 7.02 -3.10 2.97
N VAL A 25 6.64 -2.36 1.93
CA VAL A 25 6.97 -0.94 1.78
C VAL A 25 5.67 -0.18 1.62
N ALA A 26 5.38 0.76 2.53
CA ALA A 26 4.16 1.55 2.51
C ALA A 26 2.92 0.69 2.20
N ALA A 27 2.76 -0.41 2.91
CA ALA A 27 1.73 -1.42 2.68
C ALA A 27 0.96 -1.72 3.97
N SER A 28 -0.22 -2.28 3.84
CA SER A 28 -1.08 -2.73 4.94
C SER A 28 -1.62 -4.13 4.65
N PRO A 29 -1.78 -4.99 5.66
CA PRO A 29 -2.41 -6.29 5.48
C PRO A 29 -3.93 -6.22 5.30
N CYS A 30 -4.53 -5.08 5.64
CA CYS A 30 -5.93 -4.76 5.40
C CYS A 30 -6.00 -3.27 5.03
N LEU A 31 -6.48 -2.96 3.83
CA LEU A 31 -6.47 -1.60 3.29
C LEU A 31 -7.77 -0.84 3.53
N ILE A 32 -8.83 -1.52 3.98
CA ILE A 32 -10.13 -0.91 4.29
C ILE A 32 -10.38 -1.01 5.80
N ASN A 33 -10.85 0.09 6.39
CA ASN A 33 -11.28 0.10 7.78
C ASN A 33 -12.47 -0.84 8.00
N ASN A 34 -12.49 -1.47 9.18
CA ASN A 34 -13.61 -2.24 9.70
C ASN A 34 -13.73 -2.05 11.23
N THR A 35 -14.60 -2.79 11.88
CA THR A 35 -14.92 -2.62 13.31
C THR A 35 -13.72 -2.75 14.25
N ASP A 36 -12.71 -3.52 13.88
CA ASP A 36 -11.51 -3.81 14.67
C ASP A 36 -10.21 -3.38 13.95
N TRP A 37 -10.32 -2.53 12.93
CA TRP A 37 -9.19 -2.05 12.14
C TRP A 37 -9.38 -0.60 11.69
N GLU A 38 -8.56 0.28 12.24
CA GLU A 38 -8.60 1.73 11.98
C GLU A 38 -7.44 2.26 11.11
N PHE A 39 -6.56 1.37 10.62
CA PHE A 39 -5.36 1.76 9.85
C PHE A 39 -5.56 1.67 8.34
N GLY A 40 -6.77 1.47 7.89
CA GLY A 40 -7.14 1.43 6.47
C GLY A 40 -7.81 2.73 6.00
N ILE A 41 -8.38 2.66 4.81
CA ILE A 41 -9.18 3.71 4.20
C ILE A 41 -10.63 3.51 4.64
N GLU A 42 -11.32 4.58 5.01
CA GLU A 42 -12.74 4.53 5.31
C GLU A 42 -13.54 4.00 4.12
N SER A 43 -14.45 3.05 4.34
CA SER A 43 -15.21 2.38 3.28
C SER A 43 -15.96 3.35 2.38
N HIS A 44 -16.52 4.44 2.94
CA HIS A 44 -17.23 5.45 2.15
C HIS A 44 -16.28 6.25 1.25
N VAL A 45 -15.06 6.56 1.71
CA VAL A 45 -14.01 7.26 0.93
C VAL A 45 -13.53 6.36 -0.22
N PHE A 46 -13.31 5.07 0.05
CA PHE A 46 -12.93 4.10 -0.97
C PHE A 46 -14.01 3.94 -2.04
N ASN A 47 -15.28 3.79 -1.65
CA ASN A 47 -16.40 3.70 -2.58
C ASN A 47 -16.55 4.96 -3.45
N GLN A 48 -16.35 6.14 -2.87
CA GLN A 48 -16.33 7.38 -3.64
C GLN A 48 -15.19 7.42 -4.66
N PHE A 49 -14.00 6.94 -4.28
CA PHE A 49 -12.87 6.82 -5.20
C PHE A 49 -13.18 5.86 -6.36
N VAL A 50 -13.76 4.69 -6.08
CA VAL A 50 -14.17 3.70 -7.11
C VAL A 50 -15.18 4.31 -8.09
N ASN A 51 -16.19 5.02 -7.59
CA ASN A 51 -17.19 5.68 -8.43
C ASN A 51 -16.56 6.78 -9.30
N ASN A 52 -15.67 7.58 -8.74
CA ASN A 52 -14.96 8.61 -9.48
C ASN A 52 -14.07 7.99 -10.57
N LEU A 53 -13.40 6.88 -10.27
CA LEU A 53 -12.55 6.18 -11.22
C LEU A 53 -13.34 5.63 -12.42
N LYS A 54 -14.58 5.14 -12.20
CA LYS A 54 -15.49 4.70 -13.27
C LYS A 54 -15.96 5.84 -14.15
N ASN A 55 -16.19 7.03 -13.56
CA ASN A 55 -16.70 8.20 -14.27
C ASN A 55 -15.60 8.92 -15.06
N ASP A 56 -14.40 9.07 -14.48
CA ASP A 56 -13.26 9.73 -15.09
C ASP A 56 -11.96 9.12 -14.52
N SER A 57 -11.48 8.07 -15.17
CA SER A 57 -10.28 7.35 -14.74
C SER A 57 -9.03 8.23 -14.75
N THR A 58 -8.88 9.08 -15.76
CA THR A 58 -7.70 9.95 -15.92
C THR A 58 -7.58 10.93 -14.77
N LYS A 59 -8.66 11.64 -14.45
CA LYS A 59 -8.70 12.62 -13.36
C LYS A 59 -8.52 11.94 -12.00
N SER A 60 -9.16 10.79 -11.81
CA SER A 60 -9.10 10.03 -10.54
C SER A 60 -7.70 9.48 -10.28
N LEU A 61 -7.03 8.90 -11.29
CA LEU A 61 -5.65 8.44 -11.18
C LEU A 61 -4.69 9.61 -10.94
N LYS A 62 -4.89 10.74 -11.61
CA LYS A 62 -4.10 11.95 -11.37
C LYS A 62 -4.19 12.41 -9.91
N ARG A 63 -5.39 12.43 -9.34
CA ARG A 63 -5.61 12.77 -7.93
C ARG A 63 -4.97 11.74 -7.00
N PHE A 64 -5.12 10.46 -7.29
CA PHE A 64 -4.53 9.38 -6.50
C PHE A 64 -2.99 9.48 -6.46
N VAL A 65 -2.35 9.72 -7.60
CA VAL A 65 -0.89 9.95 -7.68
C VAL A 65 -0.47 11.12 -6.80
N SER A 66 -1.24 12.21 -6.79
CA SER A 66 -0.94 13.40 -5.98
C SER A 66 -1.02 13.15 -4.46
N LEU A 67 -1.67 12.06 -4.02
CA LEU A 67 -1.70 11.66 -2.61
C LEU A 67 -0.44 10.89 -2.17
N GLN A 68 0.35 10.37 -3.12
CA GLN A 68 1.47 9.47 -2.80
C GLN A 68 2.74 10.21 -2.37
N SER A 69 2.87 11.50 -2.72
CA SER A 69 4.03 12.30 -2.34
C SER A 69 3.65 13.76 -2.09
N LYS A 70 4.50 14.46 -1.35
CA LYS A 70 4.48 15.93 -1.25
C LYS A 70 5.48 16.59 -2.21
N ASP A 71 6.37 15.82 -2.82
CA ASP A 71 7.36 16.27 -3.79
C ASP A 71 6.72 16.35 -5.18
N LYS A 72 6.73 17.54 -5.78
CA LYS A 72 6.14 17.79 -7.10
C LYS A 72 6.87 17.04 -8.21
N SER A 73 8.19 16.85 -8.11
CA SER A 73 8.96 16.12 -9.12
C SER A 73 8.59 14.64 -9.13
N GLN A 74 8.47 14.03 -7.96
CA GLN A 74 8.01 12.63 -7.82
C GLN A 74 6.59 12.44 -8.37
N ILE A 75 5.68 13.38 -8.06
CA ILE A 75 4.31 13.36 -8.60
C ILE A 75 4.33 13.45 -10.13
N GLN A 76 5.17 14.29 -10.69
CA GLN A 76 5.28 14.45 -12.15
C GLN A 76 5.81 13.17 -12.82
N GLU A 77 6.84 12.55 -12.26
CA GLU A 77 7.40 11.29 -12.76
C GLU A 77 6.37 10.14 -12.72
N LEU A 78 5.63 10.04 -11.61
CA LEU A 78 4.55 9.04 -11.50
C LEU A 78 3.44 9.28 -12.53
N HIS A 79 3.05 10.53 -12.78
CA HIS A 79 2.08 10.85 -13.81
C HIS A 79 2.55 10.44 -15.20
N GLN A 80 3.81 10.74 -15.54
CA GLN A 80 4.40 10.33 -16.80
C GLN A 80 4.44 8.79 -16.94
N SER A 81 4.80 8.09 -15.86
CA SER A 81 4.84 6.63 -15.84
C SER A 81 3.47 6.01 -16.07
N ILE A 82 2.41 6.50 -15.42
CA ILE A 82 1.04 6.00 -15.61
C ILE A 82 0.53 6.29 -17.02
N GLN A 83 0.87 7.45 -17.60
CA GLN A 83 0.51 7.76 -18.97
C GLN A 83 1.23 6.89 -19.99
N LYS A 84 2.51 6.59 -19.73
CA LYS A 84 3.33 5.75 -20.61
C LYS A 84 2.96 4.27 -20.53
N PHE A 85 2.55 3.81 -19.35
CA PHE A 85 2.22 2.42 -19.05
C PHE A 85 0.84 2.32 -18.38
N PRO A 86 -0.25 2.59 -19.11
CA PRO A 86 -1.59 2.59 -18.54
C PRO A 86 -2.01 1.18 -18.14
N ALA A 87 -2.61 1.06 -16.97
CA ALA A 87 -3.26 -0.18 -16.57
C ALA A 87 -4.53 -0.40 -17.40
N SER A 88 -4.82 -1.66 -17.74
CA SER A 88 -6.10 -2.02 -18.36
C SER A 88 -7.25 -1.81 -17.35
N GLN A 89 -8.46 -1.59 -17.86
CA GLN A 89 -9.65 -1.46 -16.99
C GLN A 89 -9.83 -2.71 -16.12
N SER A 90 -9.64 -3.90 -16.68
CA SER A 90 -9.76 -5.15 -15.91
C SER A 90 -8.72 -5.27 -14.81
N ALA A 91 -7.49 -4.77 -15.01
CA ALA A 91 -6.46 -4.75 -13.96
C ALA A 91 -6.82 -3.76 -12.84
N LEU A 92 -7.37 -2.59 -13.18
CA LEU A 92 -7.86 -1.63 -12.19
C LEU A 92 -9.00 -2.22 -11.37
N ASP A 93 -9.99 -2.81 -12.02
CA ASP A 93 -11.15 -3.42 -11.36
C ASP A 93 -10.72 -4.58 -10.45
N SER A 94 -9.83 -5.45 -10.92
CA SER A 94 -9.29 -6.55 -10.11
C SER A 94 -8.50 -6.03 -8.90
N GLY A 95 -7.66 -5.02 -9.08
CA GLY A 95 -6.91 -4.40 -8.01
C GLY A 95 -7.82 -3.78 -6.94
N LEU A 96 -8.90 -3.10 -7.34
CA LEU A 96 -9.90 -2.54 -6.44
C LEU A 96 -10.65 -3.62 -5.66
N GLN A 97 -11.00 -4.73 -6.32
CA GLN A 97 -11.65 -5.87 -5.64
C GLN A 97 -10.71 -6.54 -4.62
N ILE A 98 -9.43 -6.68 -4.94
CA ILE A 98 -8.43 -7.18 -3.98
C ILE A 98 -8.34 -6.25 -2.77
N ILE A 99 -8.26 -4.93 -2.97
CA ILE A 99 -8.21 -3.94 -1.87
C ILE A 99 -9.44 -4.06 -0.98
N LEU A 100 -10.62 -4.14 -1.59
CA LEU A 100 -11.90 -4.15 -0.88
C LEU A 100 -12.12 -5.41 -0.04
N ASN A 101 -11.72 -6.56 -0.58
CA ASN A 101 -12.10 -7.88 -0.04
C ASN A 101 -10.97 -8.59 0.73
N SER A 102 -9.76 -8.00 0.80
CA SER A 102 -8.64 -8.67 1.45
C SER A 102 -8.40 -8.18 2.86
N ASP A 103 -8.45 -9.11 3.79
CA ASP A 103 -7.94 -8.96 5.15
C ASP A 103 -6.93 -10.07 5.42
N LEU A 104 -5.66 -9.72 5.40
CA LEU A 104 -4.54 -10.64 5.59
C LEU A 104 -3.85 -10.43 6.95
N ARG A 105 -4.51 -9.82 7.93
CA ARG A 105 -3.94 -9.54 9.25
C ARG A 105 -3.49 -10.81 9.96
N ASP A 106 -4.36 -11.82 10.02
CA ASP A 106 -4.01 -13.09 10.65
C ASP A 106 -3.02 -13.90 9.80
N THR A 107 -3.16 -13.84 8.49
CA THR A 107 -2.17 -14.41 7.56
C THR A 107 -0.78 -13.83 7.83
N PHE A 108 -0.65 -12.52 7.95
CA PHE A 108 0.63 -11.85 8.23
C PHE A 108 1.21 -12.26 9.59
N LYS A 109 0.39 -12.35 10.65
CA LYS A 109 0.84 -12.81 11.98
C LYS A 109 1.43 -14.22 11.91
N ASN A 110 0.77 -15.13 11.16
CA ASN A 110 1.12 -16.54 11.08
C ASN A 110 2.33 -16.82 10.15
N ILE A 111 2.81 -15.86 9.39
CA ILE A 111 4.04 -16.01 8.60
C ILE A 111 5.23 -16.08 9.55
N SER A 112 5.93 -17.22 9.58
CA SER A 112 7.10 -17.47 10.45
C SER A 112 8.40 -16.89 9.92
N THR A 113 8.46 -16.49 8.65
CA THR A 113 9.66 -15.92 8.04
C THR A 113 9.98 -14.53 8.58
N SER A 114 11.24 -14.10 8.50
CA SER A 114 11.64 -12.76 8.90
C SER A 114 10.85 -11.70 8.14
N LYS A 115 10.24 -10.76 8.87
CA LYS A 115 9.40 -9.68 8.34
C LYS A 115 10.04 -8.33 8.60
N LYS A 116 10.01 -7.44 7.58
CA LYS A 116 10.42 -6.03 7.70
C LYS A 116 9.36 -5.16 7.05
N CYS A 117 8.92 -4.12 7.74
CA CYS A 117 8.00 -3.12 7.21
C CYS A 117 8.69 -1.75 7.17
N ILE A 118 8.63 -1.09 6.03
CA ILE A 118 9.19 0.25 5.81
C ILE A 118 8.02 1.19 5.58
N LEU A 119 7.87 2.20 6.42
CA LEU A 119 6.73 3.11 6.45
C LEU A 119 7.18 4.54 6.19
N GLY A 120 6.32 5.33 5.57
CA GLY A 120 6.51 6.77 5.43
C GLY A 120 5.77 7.53 6.55
N SER A 121 6.45 8.41 7.28
CA SER A 121 5.82 9.21 8.36
C SER A 121 4.82 10.26 7.84
N LEU A 122 4.88 10.56 6.54
CA LEU A 122 3.99 11.51 5.87
C LEU A 122 3.03 10.81 4.89
N ASP A 123 2.96 9.48 4.96
CA ASP A 123 2.07 8.69 4.11
C ASP A 123 0.61 8.92 4.51
N THR A 124 -0.22 9.30 3.53
CA THR A 124 -1.64 9.56 3.71
C THR A 124 -2.53 8.38 3.33
N LEU A 125 -1.95 7.31 2.76
CA LEU A 125 -2.65 6.10 2.33
C LEU A 125 -2.46 4.96 3.33
N VAL A 126 -1.25 4.82 3.87
CA VAL A 126 -0.93 3.85 4.92
C VAL A 126 -0.37 4.62 6.12
N PRO A 127 -1.19 4.85 7.16
CA PRO A 127 -0.82 5.69 8.28
C PRO A 127 0.33 5.06 9.09
N VAL A 128 1.32 5.86 9.49
CA VAL A 128 2.47 5.41 10.28
C VAL A 128 2.06 4.76 11.61
N LYS A 129 0.88 5.07 12.14
CA LYS A 129 0.30 4.44 13.35
C LYS A 129 0.22 2.90 13.28
N ILE A 130 0.22 2.31 12.07
CA ILE A 130 0.24 0.85 11.88
C ILE A 130 1.55 0.21 12.39
N GLN A 131 2.57 1.01 12.70
CA GLN A 131 3.87 0.55 13.17
C GLN A 131 3.73 -0.40 14.38
N ASP A 132 3.03 0.03 15.41
CA ASP A 132 2.89 -0.74 16.66
C ASP A 132 2.24 -2.09 16.41
N TRP A 133 1.25 -2.14 15.51
CA TRP A 133 0.63 -3.39 15.11
C TRP A 133 1.62 -4.33 14.39
N TYR A 134 2.44 -3.81 13.50
CA TYR A 134 3.46 -4.60 12.82
C TYR A 134 4.51 -5.15 13.78
N GLU A 135 4.95 -4.36 14.75
CA GLU A 135 5.91 -4.78 15.77
C GLU A 135 5.31 -5.86 16.67
N ALA A 136 4.06 -5.70 17.11
CA ALA A 136 3.32 -6.72 17.85
C ALA A 136 3.11 -8.01 17.03
N ALA A 137 3.01 -7.91 15.71
CA ALA A 137 2.93 -9.04 14.78
C ALA A 137 4.31 -9.65 14.41
N GLY A 138 5.38 -9.28 15.13
CA GLY A 138 6.72 -9.85 14.98
C GLY A 138 7.51 -9.32 13.76
N SER A 139 7.16 -8.14 13.24
CA SER A 139 7.92 -7.48 12.18
C SER A 139 8.93 -6.47 12.75
N LYS A 140 10.07 -6.32 12.08
CA LYS A 140 10.91 -5.14 12.28
C LYS A 140 10.35 -3.98 11.46
N THR A 141 10.19 -2.82 12.07
CA THR A 141 9.72 -1.62 11.38
C THR A 141 10.85 -0.62 11.14
N HIS A 142 10.73 0.16 10.08
CA HIS A 142 11.62 1.26 9.77
C HIS A 142 10.78 2.41 9.20
N VAL A 143 10.85 3.57 9.86
CA VAL A 143 10.07 4.75 9.48
C VAL A 143 10.99 5.78 8.83
N LEU A 144 10.63 6.20 7.60
CA LEU A 144 11.32 7.25 6.85
C LEU A 144 10.48 8.52 6.81
N ARG A 145 11.11 9.67 6.68
CA ARG A 145 10.40 10.95 6.50
C ARG A 145 9.94 11.12 5.05
N SER A 146 9.12 10.21 4.59
CA SER A 146 8.61 10.14 3.21
C SER A 146 7.09 10.01 3.19
N GLY A 147 6.50 10.22 2.01
CA GLY A 147 5.11 9.85 1.72
C GLY A 147 4.99 8.34 1.44
N HIS A 148 4.12 8.00 0.50
CA HIS A 148 3.83 6.62 0.07
C HIS A 148 4.94 5.98 -0.78
N LEU A 149 6.05 6.70 -1.02
CA LEU A 149 7.18 6.30 -1.86
C LEU A 149 8.49 6.25 -1.07
N PRO A 150 8.59 5.47 0.03
CA PRO A 150 9.80 5.46 0.86
C PRO A 150 11.06 5.04 0.09
N PHE A 151 10.90 4.27 -0.99
CA PHE A 151 12.01 3.80 -1.82
C PHE A 151 12.70 4.90 -2.66
N LEU A 152 12.13 6.10 -2.69
CA LEU A 152 12.75 7.29 -3.30
C LEU A 152 13.54 8.11 -2.26
N ASP A 153 13.53 7.73 -0.99
CA ASP A 153 14.28 8.38 0.07
C ASP A 153 15.74 7.87 0.07
N ASN A 154 16.69 8.77 0.31
CA ASN A 154 18.13 8.43 0.34
C ASN A 154 18.49 7.46 1.48
N ASP A 155 17.71 7.45 2.56
CA ASP A 155 17.88 6.56 3.71
C ASP A 155 17.17 5.22 3.55
N PHE A 156 16.55 4.96 2.39
CA PHE A 156 15.90 3.68 2.12
C PHE A 156 16.92 2.54 2.04
N LYS A 157 16.76 1.54 2.93
CA LYS A 157 17.61 0.34 2.99
C LYS A 157 16.75 -0.90 3.19
N ILE A 158 17.02 -1.94 2.38
CA ILE A 158 16.36 -3.26 2.41
C ILE A 158 16.96 -4.17 3.46
#